data_6c9442f4a33c0de3538a444eedf3badf
#
_entry.id   6c9442f4a33c0de3538a444eedf3badf
#
_cell.length_a   1.000
_cell.length_b   1.000
_cell.length_c   1.000
_cell.angle_alpha   90.00
_cell.angle_beta   90.00
_cell.angle_gamma   90.00
#
_symmetry.space_group_name_H-M   'P 1'
#
loop_
_entity.id
_entity.type
_entity.pdbx_description
1 polymer ?
#
loop_
_entity_poly.entity_id
_entity_poly.type
_entity_poly.pdbx_seq_one_letter_code
_entity_poly.pdbx_strand_id
1 'polypeptide(L)'
;MKRKAALALSLSLAGGRLVAQHGTVQSLLSKDLVGVPSREVSMITVEYPPGGSTPAHTHHAQALLYVVEGSIVMQVKGGRPITLDPGQTWYEGPDDVHIASRNASQTAPAKHVVFMVKDKGAPILTPVK
;
A
#
# COMPACT_ATOMS: atom_id res chain seq x y z
N MET A 1 5.30 34.75 -56.57
CA MET A 1 5.66 33.42 -56.03
C MET A 1 5.41 33.43 -54.54
N LYS A 2 4.36 32.76 -54.07
CA LYS A 2 4.04 32.64 -52.64
C LYS A 2 4.71 31.39 -52.12
N ARG A 3 5.70 31.56 -51.21
CA ARG A 3 6.34 30.43 -50.49
C ARG A 3 5.40 29.99 -49.38
N LYS A 4 4.91 28.75 -49.46
CA LYS A 4 4.20 28.10 -48.34
C LYS A 4 5.24 27.62 -47.33
N ALA A 5 5.23 28.20 -46.14
CA ALA A 5 5.98 27.70 -45.02
C ALA A 5 5.28 26.47 -44.48
N ALA A 6 5.95 25.33 -44.49
CA ALA A 6 5.50 24.12 -43.84
C ALA A 6 5.81 24.22 -42.34
N LEU A 7 4.78 24.27 -41.51
CA LEU A 7 4.90 24.24 -40.09
C LEU A 7 5.14 22.77 -39.66
N ALA A 8 6.37 22.44 -39.32
CA ALA A 8 6.71 21.14 -38.74
C ALA A 8 6.23 21.11 -37.28
N LEU A 9 5.17 20.36 -37.03
CA LEU A 9 4.69 20.10 -35.68
C LEU A 9 5.61 19.03 -35.06
N SER A 10 6.57 19.46 -34.27
CA SER A 10 7.41 18.54 -33.47
C SER A 10 6.59 18.03 -32.31
N LEU A 11 6.13 16.78 -32.40
CA LEU A 11 5.51 16.06 -31.32
C LEU A 11 6.62 15.60 -30.38
N SER A 12 6.94 16.39 -29.35
CA SER A 12 7.82 15.94 -28.27
C SER A 12 7.03 14.95 -27.41
N LEU A 13 7.32 13.66 -27.58
CA LEU A 13 6.94 12.65 -26.60
C LEU A 13 7.73 12.95 -25.32
N ALA A 14 7.11 13.69 -24.41
CA ALA A 14 7.55 13.73 -23.04
C ALA A 14 7.33 12.33 -22.46
N GLY A 15 8.38 11.51 -22.46
CA GLY A 15 8.42 10.24 -21.75
C GLY A 15 8.31 10.54 -20.26
N GLY A 16 7.07 10.63 -19.74
CA GLY A 16 6.81 10.71 -18.31
C GLY A 16 7.35 9.44 -17.70
N ARG A 17 8.41 9.53 -16.89
CA ARG A 17 8.78 8.45 -15.97
C ARG A 17 7.56 8.21 -15.11
N LEU A 18 6.97 7.01 -15.21
CA LEU A 18 6.01 6.51 -14.24
C LEU A 18 6.75 6.38 -12.91
N VAL A 19 6.67 7.41 -12.07
CA VAL A 19 7.12 7.35 -10.68
C VAL A 19 6.13 6.43 -9.99
N ALA A 20 6.61 5.30 -9.44
CA ALA A 20 5.79 4.41 -8.64
C ALA A 20 5.18 5.24 -7.50
N GLN A 21 3.83 5.33 -7.47
CA GLN A 21 3.12 6.05 -6.43
C GLN A 21 3.02 5.16 -5.19
N HIS A 22 3.51 5.66 -4.06
CA HIS A 22 3.42 4.99 -2.79
C HIS A 22 2.08 5.28 -2.11
N GLY A 23 1.65 4.35 -1.26
CA GLY A 23 0.52 4.57 -0.38
C GLY A 23 0.83 5.62 0.68
N THR A 24 -0.20 6.34 1.13
CA THR A 24 -0.14 7.24 2.28
C THR A 24 -0.57 6.49 3.53
N VAL A 25 0.30 6.44 4.53
CA VAL A 25 0.01 5.81 5.83
C VAL A 25 -0.30 6.89 6.85
N GLN A 26 -1.44 6.76 7.53
CA GLN A 26 -1.85 7.64 8.62
C GLN A 26 -2.05 6.83 9.89
N SER A 27 -1.37 7.21 10.96
CA SER A 27 -1.61 6.66 12.30
C SER A 27 -2.92 7.21 12.86
N LEU A 28 -3.79 6.33 13.33
CA LEU A 28 -5.07 6.68 13.95
C LEU A 28 -5.02 6.56 15.46
N LEU A 29 -4.42 5.49 15.96
CA LEU A 29 -4.40 5.15 17.38
C LEU A 29 -3.22 4.25 17.69
N SER A 30 -2.59 4.47 18.85
CA SER A 30 -1.64 3.54 19.44
C SER A 30 -1.85 3.50 20.95
N LYS A 31 -1.89 2.30 21.53
CA LYS A 31 -2.08 2.07 22.96
C LYS A 31 -1.28 0.87 23.42
N ASP A 32 -0.81 0.93 24.65
CA ASP A 32 -0.21 -0.22 25.31
C ASP A 32 -1.22 -1.35 25.41
N LEU A 33 -0.76 -2.57 25.13
CA LEU A 33 -1.59 -3.76 25.30
C LEU A 33 -1.71 -4.10 26.78
N VAL A 34 -2.92 -4.04 27.29
CA VAL A 34 -3.19 -4.31 28.72
C VAL A 34 -2.74 -5.72 29.08
N GLY A 35 -1.95 -5.84 30.15
CA GLY A 35 -1.43 -7.13 30.63
C GLY A 35 -0.20 -7.67 29.90
N VAL A 36 0.30 -6.97 28.87
CA VAL A 36 1.51 -7.35 28.11
C VAL A 36 2.41 -6.13 27.93
N PRO A 37 3.29 -5.83 28.92
CA PRO A 37 4.01 -4.54 28.99
C PRO A 37 4.91 -4.19 27.81
N SER A 38 5.38 -5.18 27.05
CA SER A 38 6.27 -4.99 25.91
C SER A 38 5.55 -4.84 24.57
N ARG A 39 4.21 -4.85 24.59
CA ARG A 39 3.39 -4.87 23.37
C ARG A 39 2.46 -3.67 23.32
N GLU A 40 2.13 -3.28 22.09
CA GLU A 40 1.14 -2.26 21.82
C GLU A 40 0.19 -2.69 20.70
N VAL A 41 -0.99 -2.09 20.69
CA VAL A 41 -1.93 -2.13 19.59
C VAL A 41 -1.82 -0.83 18.82
N SER A 42 -1.84 -0.92 17.50
CA SER A 42 -1.81 0.24 16.61
C SER A 42 -2.88 0.11 15.55
N MET A 43 -3.49 1.22 15.19
CA MET A 43 -4.44 1.30 14.10
C MET A 43 -3.99 2.37 13.12
N ILE A 44 -3.91 2.00 11.84
CA ILE A 44 -3.52 2.89 10.76
C ILE A 44 -4.51 2.80 9.61
N THR A 45 -4.55 3.83 8.79
CA THR A 45 -5.09 3.73 7.42
C THR A 45 -3.96 3.75 6.40
N VAL A 46 -4.20 3.05 5.31
CA VAL A 46 -3.36 3.13 4.11
C VAL A 46 -4.25 3.50 2.94
N GLU A 47 -3.90 4.57 2.25
CA GLU A 47 -4.59 5.04 1.06
C GLU A 47 -3.67 4.90 -0.15
N TYR A 48 -4.17 4.27 -1.19
CA TYR A 48 -3.49 4.16 -2.47
C TYR A 48 -4.15 5.04 -3.51
N PRO A 49 -3.40 5.91 -4.17
CA PRO A 49 -3.89 6.54 -5.40
C PRO A 49 -4.05 5.46 -6.49
N PRO A 50 -4.70 5.78 -7.62
CA PRO A 50 -4.74 4.87 -8.76
C PRO A 50 -3.34 4.33 -9.10
N GLY A 51 -3.19 3.01 -9.19
CA GLY A 51 -1.91 2.34 -9.45
C GLY A 51 -0.90 2.35 -8.30
N GLY A 52 -1.28 2.89 -7.13
CA GLY A 52 -0.40 2.98 -5.96
C GLY A 52 -0.08 1.64 -5.33
N SER A 53 1.07 1.56 -4.65
CA SER A 53 1.55 0.34 -4.00
C SER A 53 2.45 0.64 -2.80
N THR A 54 2.64 -0.36 -1.96
CA THR A 54 3.69 -0.38 -0.94
C THR A 54 4.79 -1.36 -1.36
N PRO A 55 6.07 -0.99 -1.24
CA PRO A 55 7.18 -1.93 -1.49
C PRO A 55 7.11 -3.16 -0.60
N ALA A 56 7.75 -4.25 -1.03
CA ALA A 56 7.82 -5.49 -0.25
C ALA A 56 8.36 -5.23 1.16
N HIS A 57 7.73 -5.80 2.17
CA HIS A 57 8.02 -5.52 3.58
C HIS A 57 7.57 -6.64 4.52
N THR A 58 8.01 -6.52 5.76
CA THR A 58 7.51 -7.28 6.91
C THR A 58 6.96 -6.30 7.95
N HIS A 59 6.05 -6.76 8.80
CA HIS A 59 5.55 -5.95 9.91
C HIS A 59 6.18 -6.33 11.26
N HIS A 60 6.71 -7.55 11.40
CA HIS A 60 7.10 -8.12 12.70
C HIS A 60 5.98 -7.99 13.74
N ALA A 61 4.76 -8.17 13.29
CA ALA A 61 3.51 -7.97 14.03
C ALA A 61 2.44 -8.91 13.52
N GLN A 62 1.39 -9.07 14.31
CA GLN A 62 0.12 -9.55 13.78
C GLN A 62 -0.61 -8.36 13.17
N ALA A 63 -0.95 -8.45 11.91
CA ALA A 63 -1.65 -7.40 11.17
C ALA A 63 -2.99 -7.92 10.65
N LEU A 64 -4.06 -7.21 11.01
CA LEU A 64 -5.42 -7.49 10.58
C LEU A 64 -5.89 -6.31 9.73
N LEU A 65 -6.27 -6.60 8.50
CA LEU A 65 -6.63 -5.60 7.51
C LEU A 65 -8.12 -5.68 7.17
N TYR A 66 -8.75 -4.53 7.00
CA TYR A 66 -10.13 -4.38 6.54
C TYR A 66 -10.19 -3.35 5.40
N VAL A 67 -10.72 -3.76 4.25
CA VAL A 67 -10.85 -2.88 3.08
C VAL A 67 -12.08 -1.98 3.24
N VAL A 68 -11.87 -0.67 3.11
CA VAL A 68 -12.91 0.35 3.26
C VAL A 68 -13.41 0.84 1.90
N GLU A 69 -12.50 1.04 0.95
CA GLU A 69 -12.80 1.63 -0.36
C GLU A 69 -11.90 1.02 -1.44
N GLY A 70 -12.47 0.81 -2.62
CA GLY A 70 -11.73 0.25 -3.74
C GLY A 70 -11.35 -1.21 -3.53
N SER A 71 -10.45 -1.73 -4.36
CA SER A 71 -9.97 -3.11 -4.28
C SER A 71 -8.46 -3.14 -4.13
N ILE A 72 -7.96 -4.05 -3.29
CA ILE A 72 -6.55 -4.15 -2.95
C ILE A 72 -6.05 -5.56 -3.28
N VAL A 73 -4.93 -5.63 -3.97
CA VAL A 73 -4.25 -6.91 -4.22
C VAL A 73 -3.19 -7.13 -3.15
N MET A 74 -3.30 -8.26 -2.48
CA MET A 74 -2.40 -8.71 -1.42
C MET A 74 -1.73 -10.02 -1.80
N GLN A 75 -0.44 -10.15 -1.47
CA GLN A 75 0.28 -11.40 -1.63
C GLN A 75 1.41 -11.49 -0.62
N VAL A 76 1.49 -12.61 0.08
CA VAL A 76 2.66 -12.98 0.88
C VAL A 76 3.55 -13.93 0.07
N LYS A 77 4.85 -13.92 0.37
CA LYS A 77 5.82 -14.80 -0.26
C LYS A 77 5.41 -16.27 -0.06
N GLY A 78 5.36 -17.02 -1.15
CA GLY A 78 4.91 -18.41 -1.16
C GLY A 78 3.41 -18.61 -1.32
N GLY A 79 2.62 -17.53 -1.26
CA GLY A 79 1.16 -17.55 -1.46
C GLY A 79 0.73 -17.03 -2.83
N ARG A 80 -0.57 -17.11 -3.09
CA ARG A 80 -1.19 -16.56 -4.30
C ARG A 80 -1.57 -15.10 -4.08
N PRO A 81 -1.54 -14.26 -5.14
CA PRO A 81 -2.17 -12.94 -5.05
C PRO A 81 -3.68 -13.08 -4.84
N ILE A 82 -4.22 -12.27 -3.94
CA ILE A 82 -5.66 -12.23 -3.62
C ILE A 82 -6.13 -10.79 -3.78
N THR A 83 -7.26 -10.60 -4.45
CA THR A 83 -7.93 -9.30 -4.54
C THR A 83 -8.99 -9.22 -3.47
N LEU A 84 -8.93 -8.17 -2.67
CA LEU A 84 -9.87 -7.89 -1.58
C LEU A 84 -10.73 -6.70 -1.96
N ASP A 85 -12.04 -6.86 -1.85
CA ASP A 85 -13.05 -5.82 -2.06
C ASP A 85 -13.49 -5.18 -0.73
N PRO A 86 -14.20 -4.04 -0.73
CA PRO A 86 -14.70 -3.42 0.47
C PRO A 86 -15.47 -4.40 1.38
N GLY A 87 -15.14 -4.38 2.67
CA GLY A 87 -15.71 -5.28 3.67
C GLY A 87 -14.96 -6.60 3.84
N GLN A 88 -13.99 -6.88 3.00
CA GLN A 88 -13.16 -8.08 3.13
C GLN A 88 -11.94 -7.84 4.01
N THR A 89 -11.44 -8.92 4.59
CA THR A 89 -10.35 -8.91 5.57
C THR A 89 -9.16 -9.73 5.10
N TRP A 90 -8.00 -9.40 5.68
CA TRP A 90 -6.75 -10.09 5.46
C TRP A 90 -5.97 -10.19 6.77
N TYR A 91 -5.21 -11.25 6.92
CA TYR A 91 -4.31 -11.46 8.07
C TYR A 91 -2.90 -11.71 7.59
N GLU A 92 -1.93 -11.10 8.28
CA GLU A 92 -0.50 -11.36 8.15
C GLU A 92 0.08 -11.65 9.52
N GLY A 93 0.89 -12.70 9.60
CA GLY A 93 1.68 -13.03 10.78
C GLY A 93 3.02 -12.28 10.80
N PRO A 94 3.75 -12.37 11.95
CA PRO A 94 5.01 -11.65 12.13
C PRO A 94 6.15 -12.12 11.21
N ASP A 95 6.07 -13.34 10.68
CA ASP A 95 7.10 -13.92 9.81
C ASP A 95 6.75 -13.83 8.31
N ASP A 96 5.57 -13.32 8.00
CA ASP A 96 5.13 -13.18 6.62
C ASP A 96 5.88 -12.04 5.92
N VAL A 97 6.38 -12.32 4.72
CA VAL A 97 6.92 -11.31 3.81
C VAL A 97 5.82 -10.89 2.85
N HIS A 98 5.37 -9.68 2.96
CA HIS A 98 4.34 -9.08 2.12
C HIS A 98 4.97 -8.60 0.82
N ILE A 99 4.87 -9.38 -0.24
CA ILE A 99 5.52 -9.08 -1.52
C ILE A 99 4.66 -8.24 -2.47
N ALA A 100 3.34 -8.18 -2.25
CA ALA A 100 2.44 -7.31 -2.97
C ALA A 100 1.40 -6.72 -2.04
N SER A 101 1.28 -5.39 -2.07
CA SER A 101 0.20 -4.60 -1.48
C SER A 101 -0.04 -3.42 -2.41
N ARG A 102 -1.11 -3.45 -3.17
CA ARG A 102 -1.35 -2.45 -4.20
C ARG A 102 -2.82 -2.23 -4.49
N ASN A 103 -3.11 -1.05 -5.01
CA ASN A 103 -4.42 -0.78 -5.60
C ASN A 103 -4.63 -1.67 -6.83
N ALA A 104 -5.76 -2.38 -6.89
CA ALA A 104 -6.13 -3.17 -8.05
C ALA A 104 -6.52 -2.30 -9.26
N SER A 105 -6.90 -1.04 -9.04
CA SER A 105 -7.36 -0.09 -10.05
C SER A 105 -6.26 0.89 -10.46
N GLN A 106 -6.23 1.22 -11.75
CA GLN A 106 -5.40 2.29 -12.32
C GLN A 106 -6.16 3.62 -12.43
N THR A 107 -7.45 3.65 -12.06
CA THR A 107 -8.33 4.80 -12.27
C THR A 107 -9.03 5.30 -11.01
N ALA A 108 -9.17 4.49 -9.98
CA ALA A 108 -9.86 4.82 -8.74
C ALA A 108 -8.96 4.60 -7.52
N PRO A 109 -9.12 5.39 -6.43
CA PRO A 109 -8.37 5.20 -5.20
C PRO A 109 -8.81 3.94 -4.43
N ALA A 110 -7.97 3.49 -3.51
CA ALA A 110 -8.30 2.42 -2.59
C ALA A 110 -7.84 2.77 -1.17
N LYS A 111 -8.56 2.27 -0.18
CA LYS A 111 -8.29 2.53 1.23
C LYS A 111 -8.56 1.30 2.08
N HIS A 112 -7.66 1.03 3.01
CA HIS A 112 -7.85 -0.01 4.01
C HIS A 112 -7.37 0.46 5.39
N VAL A 113 -7.91 -0.18 6.41
CA VAL A 113 -7.50 -0.01 7.81
C VAL A 113 -6.69 -1.23 8.20
N VAL A 114 -5.61 -1.02 8.94
CA VAL A 114 -4.81 -2.10 9.51
C VAL A 114 -4.76 -1.92 11.03
N PHE A 115 -5.14 -2.98 11.73
CA PHE A 115 -4.95 -3.13 13.16
C PHE A 115 -3.77 -4.06 13.40
N MET A 116 -2.83 -3.64 14.25
CA MET A 116 -1.62 -4.42 14.52
C MET A 116 -1.42 -4.63 16.01
N VAL A 117 -0.92 -5.82 16.34
CA VAL A 117 -0.33 -6.12 17.66
C VAL A 117 1.16 -6.31 17.43
N LYS A 118 1.97 -5.43 17.97
CA LYS A 118 3.41 -5.36 17.73
C LYS A 118 4.20 -5.04 18.97
N ASP A 119 5.52 -5.16 18.90
CA ASP A 119 6.41 -4.68 19.95
C ASP A 119 6.28 -3.16 20.11
N LYS A 120 6.26 -2.70 21.36
CA LYS A 120 6.15 -1.29 21.69
C LYS A 120 7.31 -0.51 21.06
N GLY A 121 6.96 0.55 20.32
CA GLY A 121 7.93 1.40 19.64
C GLY A 121 8.54 0.83 18.35
N ALA A 122 8.19 -0.41 17.97
CA ALA A 122 8.66 -0.96 16.70
C ALA A 122 8.07 -0.22 15.48
N PRO A 123 8.78 -0.15 14.35
CA PRO A 123 8.27 0.48 13.14
C PRO A 123 7.01 -0.25 12.62
N ILE A 124 6.15 0.47 11.93
CA ILE A 124 4.93 -0.06 11.30
C ILE A 124 5.26 -1.15 10.29
N LEU A 125 6.29 -0.94 9.50
CA LEU A 125 6.81 -1.91 8.53
C LEU A 125 8.32 -1.80 8.40
N THR A 126 8.94 -2.89 7.94
CA THR A 126 10.36 -2.93 7.63
C THR A 126 10.52 -3.38 6.18
N PRO A 127 11.06 -2.54 5.29
CA PRO A 127 11.32 -2.94 3.91
C PRO A 127 12.23 -4.17 3.83
N VAL A 128 11.97 -5.06 2.87
CA VAL A 128 12.89 -6.16 2.52
C VAL A 128 13.71 -5.76 1.30
N LYS A 129 14.96 -6.21 1.28
CA LYS A 129 15.90 -5.98 0.19
C LYS A 129 15.81 -7.08 -0.86
#